data_ed48adff9bfaa2f16359e73f3e410ea3
#
_entry.id   ed48adff9bfaa2f16359e73f3e410ea3
#
_cell.length_a   1.000
_cell.length_b   1.000
_cell.length_c   1.000
_cell.angle_alpha   90.00
_cell.angle_beta   90.00
_cell.angle_gamma   90.00
#
_symmetry.space_group_name_H-M   'P 1'
#
loop_
_entity.id
_entity.type
_entity.pdbx_description
1 polymer ?
#
loop_
_entity_poly.entity_id
_entity_poly.type
_entity_poly.pdbx_seq_one_letter_code
_entity_poly.pdbx_strand_id
1 'polypeptide(L)'
;MKDNKLQFDRTCHVLYSKPCKKEIQQKIALHYPPEQREAVWEQVQRQYAAFLADWRTDLGGRKNFHNGAGGTYDCIAILSYYVVCRAVTSFREIEEMEENLILPAFRRLSFVDCNKPFWRRLMYRAFTSAKAGCDKWHDYEMAVATYEKGKPIYYEFTACPAAEFAIKHGLTDIMPALCNVDYASMELIHARLVRTTTCANG
;
A
#
# COMPACT_ATOMS: atom_id res chain seq x y z
N MET A 1 -17.16 16.75 8.11
CA MET A 1 -15.95 15.96 8.39
C MET A 1 -14.84 16.94 8.70
N LYS A 2 -14.13 16.78 9.84
CA LYS A 2 -12.91 17.57 10.06
C LYS A 2 -11.92 17.19 8.97
N ASP A 3 -11.37 18.18 8.32
CA ASP A 3 -10.35 17.98 7.29
C ASP A 3 -9.16 17.22 7.89
N ASN A 4 -8.98 15.97 7.47
CA ASN A 4 -7.90 15.13 7.96
C ASN A 4 -6.51 15.70 7.63
N LYS A 5 -6.42 16.56 6.63
CA LYS A 5 -5.20 17.28 6.28
C LYS A 5 -4.77 18.23 7.41
N LEU A 6 -5.71 18.92 8.03
CA LEU A 6 -5.42 19.76 9.20
C LEU A 6 -5.06 18.96 10.45
N GLN A 7 -5.65 17.78 10.63
CA GLN A 7 -5.27 16.86 11.71
C GLN A 7 -3.88 16.28 11.48
N PHE A 8 -3.53 16.03 10.25
CA PHE A 8 -2.24 15.56 9.83
C PHE A 8 -1.12 16.55 10.20
N ASP A 9 -1.25 17.82 9.89
CA ASP A 9 -0.26 18.84 10.23
C ASP A 9 0.01 18.98 11.74
N ARG A 10 -0.93 18.54 12.58
CA ARG A 10 -0.84 18.63 14.04
C ARG A 10 -0.41 17.37 14.74
N THR A 11 -0.85 16.22 14.25
CA THR A 11 -0.71 14.95 14.96
C THR A 11 -0.32 13.77 14.04
N CYS A 12 -0.41 13.91 12.74
CA CYS A 12 -0.12 13.01 11.61
C CYS A 12 -0.14 11.49 11.88
N HIS A 13 0.29 11.06 13.02
CA HIS A 13 0.45 9.67 13.44
C HIS A 13 -0.84 8.86 13.54
N VAL A 14 -2.00 9.47 13.45
CA VAL A 14 -3.29 8.77 13.59
C VAL A 14 -3.96 8.38 12.27
N LEU A 15 -3.32 8.59 11.14
CA LEU A 15 -3.92 8.34 9.83
C LEU A 15 -3.71 6.91 9.32
N TYR A 16 -2.68 6.20 9.76
CA TYR A 16 -2.49 4.78 9.47
C TYR A 16 -3.37 3.89 10.36
N SER A 17 -3.53 2.62 9.97
CA SER A 17 -4.44 1.68 10.62
C SER A 17 -3.91 1.17 11.96
N LYS A 18 -4.83 0.74 12.84
CA LYS A 18 -4.46 0.04 14.08
C LYS A 18 -3.67 -1.25 13.82
N PRO A 19 -4.03 -2.09 12.82
CA PRO A 19 -3.19 -3.22 12.42
C PRO A 19 -1.78 -2.80 12.04
N CYS A 20 -1.61 -1.78 11.19
CA CYS A 20 -0.29 -1.28 10.79
C CYS A 20 0.53 -0.82 12.00
N LYS A 21 -0.07 -0.04 12.91
CA LYS A 21 0.58 0.34 14.19
C LYS A 21 1.07 -0.88 14.94
N LYS A 22 0.21 -1.90 15.09
CA LYS A 22 0.54 -3.12 15.82
C LYS A 22 1.70 -3.87 15.17
N GLU A 23 1.70 -4.03 13.85
CA GLU A 23 2.79 -4.65 13.10
C GLU A 23 4.12 -3.93 13.35
N ILE A 24 4.16 -2.61 13.19
CA ILE A 24 5.39 -1.82 13.43
C ILE A 24 5.87 -2.00 14.87
N GLN A 25 4.98 -1.90 15.86
CA GLN A 25 5.36 -2.05 17.25
C GLN A 25 5.86 -3.48 17.60
N GLN A 26 5.31 -4.51 16.96
CA GLN A 26 5.80 -5.88 17.10
C GLN A 26 7.21 -6.04 16.51
N LYS A 27 7.49 -5.44 15.36
CA LYS A 27 8.83 -5.47 14.74
C LYS A 27 9.84 -4.68 15.57
N ILE A 28 9.48 -3.52 16.12
CA ILE A 28 10.31 -2.80 17.07
C ILE A 28 10.61 -3.67 18.30
N ALA A 29 9.59 -4.36 18.83
CA ALA A 29 9.77 -5.23 20.00
C ALA A 29 10.65 -6.46 19.71
N LEU A 30 10.72 -6.91 18.45
CA LEU A 30 11.59 -8.01 18.02
C LEU A 30 13.06 -7.58 17.99
N HIS A 31 13.35 -6.37 17.54
CA HIS A 31 14.74 -5.91 17.27
C HIS A 31 15.34 -5.08 18.40
N TYR A 32 14.52 -4.51 19.28
CA TYR A 32 15.00 -3.58 20.30
C TYR A 32 14.61 -4.02 21.71
N PRO A 33 15.52 -3.89 22.70
CA PRO A 33 15.22 -4.17 24.09
C PRO A 33 14.18 -3.17 24.64
N PRO A 34 13.43 -3.54 25.71
CA PRO A 34 12.30 -2.76 26.19
C PRO A 34 12.56 -1.27 26.41
N GLU A 35 13.74 -0.95 26.95
CA GLU A 35 14.15 0.41 27.29
C GLU A 35 14.37 1.33 26.07
N GLN A 36 14.55 0.76 24.86
CA GLN A 36 14.77 1.52 23.63
C GLN A 36 13.49 1.67 22.78
N ARG A 37 12.48 0.84 23.02
CA ARG A 37 11.30 0.72 22.13
C ARG A 37 10.53 2.01 21.96
N GLU A 38 10.33 2.74 23.05
CA GLU A 38 9.60 4.00 23.00
C GLU A 38 10.37 5.06 22.20
N ALA A 39 11.67 5.18 22.42
CA ALA A 39 12.51 6.12 21.67
C ALA A 39 12.55 5.80 20.16
N VAL A 40 12.60 4.50 19.80
CA VAL A 40 12.53 4.07 18.39
C VAL A 40 11.15 4.37 17.81
N TRP A 41 10.08 4.08 18.55
CA TRP A 41 8.72 4.39 18.13
C TRP A 41 8.52 5.89 17.88
N GLU A 42 9.01 6.75 18.75
CA GLU A 42 8.99 8.21 18.54
C GLU A 42 9.77 8.64 17.29
N GLN A 43 10.91 8.00 16.99
CA GLN A 43 11.65 8.26 15.77
C GLN A 43 10.83 7.88 14.52
N VAL A 44 10.17 6.72 14.54
CA VAL A 44 9.27 6.29 13.47
C VAL A 44 8.12 7.31 13.28
N GLN A 45 7.54 7.82 14.37
CA GLN A 45 6.48 8.82 14.28
C GLN A 45 6.97 10.16 13.71
N ARG A 46 8.17 10.60 14.08
CA ARG A 46 8.79 11.81 13.49
C ARG A 46 9.06 11.62 11.99
N GLN A 47 9.60 10.46 11.61
CA GLN A 47 9.84 10.13 10.20
C GLN A 47 8.54 10.06 9.40
N TYR A 48 7.51 9.46 9.97
CA TYR A 48 6.18 9.40 9.38
C TYR A 48 5.59 10.81 9.14
N ALA A 49 5.73 11.71 10.12
CA ALA A 49 5.29 13.09 9.98
C ALA A 49 6.02 13.81 8.84
N ALA A 50 7.33 13.64 8.75
CA ALA A 50 8.14 14.23 7.69
C ALA A 50 7.75 13.70 6.31
N PHE A 51 7.60 12.39 6.17
CA PHE A 51 7.21 11.75 4.93
C PHE A 51 5.81 12.16 4.47
N LEU A 52 4.88 12.25 5.41
CA LEU A 52 3.52 12.63 5.11
C LEU A 52 3.42 14.10 4.65
N ALA A 53 4.24 14.99 5.23
CA ALA A 53 4.34 16.39 4.82
C ALA A 53 4.89 16.56 3.39
N ASP A 54 5.75 15.63 2.97
CA ASP A 54 6.40 15.64 1.66
C ASP A 54 5.64 14.81 0.60
N TRP A 55 4.54 14.16 0.97
CA TRP A 55 3.75 13.39 0.01
C TRP A 55 3.04 14.30 -1.00
N ARG A 56 3.17 13.98 -2.29
CA ARG A 56 2.68 14.82 -3.39
C ARG A 56 1.17 14.99 -3.39
N THR A 57 0.45 13.92 -3.11
CA THR A 57 -1.00 13.83 -3.31
C THR A 57 -1.75 14.13 -2.01
N ASP A 58 -2.81 14.93 -2.11
CA ASP A 58 -3.75 15.08 -1.00
C ASP A 58 -4.60 13.82 -0.89
N LEU A 59 -4.34 13.03 0.15
CA LEU A 59 -5.00 11.75 0.35
C LEU A 59 -6.43 11.88 0.91
N GLY A 60 -6.85 13.06 1.37
CA GLY A 60 -8.20 13.31 1.88
C GLY A 60 -8.58 12.50 3.13
N GLY A 61 -7.62 11.85 3.76
CA GLY A 61 -7.79 11.01 4.94
C GLY A 61 -8.20 9.56 4.65
N ARG A 62 -8.13 8.70 5.67
CA ARG A 62 -8.34 7.24 5.56
C ARG A 62 -9.68 6.81 4.98
N LYS A 63 -10.71 7.63 5.07
CA LYS A 63 -12.05 7.28 4.55
C LYS A 63 -12.20 7.51 3.05
N ASN A 64 -11.19 8.03 2.39
CA ASN A 64 -11.19 8.24 0.96
C ASN A 64 -10.80 6.96 0.23
N PHE A 65 -11.77 6.13 -0.10
CA PHE A 65 -11.54 4.87 -0.81
C PHE A 65 -11.16 5.05 -2.29
N HIS A 66 -11.44 6.20 -2.89
CA HIS A 66 -11.20 6.40 -4.32
C HIS A 66 -9.72 6.47 -4.66
N ASN A 67 -8.93 7.02 -3.77
CA ASN A 67 -7.46 7.09 -3.93
C ASN A 67 -6.71 6.07 -3.06
N GLY A 68 -7.39 5.12 -2.45
CA GLY A 68 -6.75 4.12 -1.60
C GLY A 68 -6.05 4.69 -0.37
N ALA A 69 -6.48 5.87 0.11
CA ALA A 69 -5.80 6.62 1.16
C ALA A 69 -5.47 5.78 2.40
N GLY A 70 -6.36 4.84 2.77
CA GLY A 70 -6.10 3.95 3.90
C GLY A 70 -4.82 3.14 3.74
N GLY A 71 -4.65 2.47 2.60
CA GLY A 71 -3.45 1.69 2.28
C GLY A 71 -2.22 2.58 2.10
N THR A 72 -2.38 3.74 1.48
CA THR A 72 -1.27 4.69 1.30
C THR A 72 -0.72 5.20 2.63
N TYR A 73 -1.57 5.51 3.61
CA TYR A 73 -1.09 5.89 4.94
C TYR A 73 -0.36 4.75 5.65
N ASP A 74 -0.81 3.53 5.49
CA ASP A 74 -0.13 2.34 6.03
C ASP A 74 1.22 2.13 5.34
N CYS A 75 1.30 2.27 4.01
CA CYS A 75 2.56 2.24 3.24
C CYS A 75 3.56 3.29 3.74
N ILE A 76 3.15 4.56 3.89
CA ILE A 76 4.01 5.63 4.42
C ILE A 76 4.54 5.27 5.81
N ALA A 77 3.71 4.67 6.67
CA ALA A 77 4.13 4.27 8.01
C ALA A 77 5.15 3.12 7.98
N ILE A 78 4.97 2.13 7.10
CA ILE A 78 5.93 1.03 6.89
C ILE A 78 7.26 1.57 6.35
N LEU A 79 7.23 2.45 5.35
CA LEU A 79 8.44 3.10 4.82
C LEU A 79 9.16 3.91 5.90
N SER A 80 8.42 4.56 6.80
CA SER A 80 9.00 5.31 7.92
C SER A 80 9.69 4.39 8.91
N TYR A 81 9.07 3.25 9.23
CA TYR A 81 9.70 2.20 10.04
C TYR A 81 10.97 1.68 9.36
N TYR A 82 10.90 1.36 8.06
CA TYR A 82 12.05 0.85 7.31
C TYR A 82 13.23 1.82 7.36
N VAL A 83 13.01 3.11 7.14
CA VAL A 83 14.10 4.12 7.17
C VAL A 83 14.75 4.21 8.55
N VAL A 84 13.95 4.23 9.61
CA VAL A 84 14.45 4.34 10.99
C VAL A 84 15.16 3.06 11.43
N CYS A 85 14.64 1.91 11.04
CA CYS A 85 15.13 0.60 11.49
C CYS A 85 15.93 -0.15 10.41
N ARG A 86 16.38 0.52 9.33
CA ARG A 86 16.99 -0.08 8.14
C ARG A 86 18.16 -1.02 8.47
N ALA A 87 18.93 -0.72 9.52
CA ALA A 87 20.07 -1.53 9.91
C ALA A 87 19.71 -2.93 10.43
N VAL A 88 18.47 -3.12 10.88
CA VAL A 88 17.99 -4.38 11.50
C VAL A 88 16.81 -4.99 10.76
N THR A 89 16.22 -4.30 9.80
CA THR A 89 15.03 -4.73 9.06
C THR A 89 15.42 -5.38 7.75
N SER A 90 14.93 -6.59 7.48
CA SER A 90 15.12 -7.28 6.21
C SER A 90 14.02 -6.95 5.20
N PHE A 91 14.30 -7.18 3.90
CA PHE A 91 13.31 -7.12 2.84
C PHE A 91 12.08 -8.01 3.14
N ARG A 92 12.32 -9.26 3.56
CA ARG A 92 11.26 -10.22 3.87
C ARG A 92 10.38 -9.75 5.02
N GLU A 93 10.93 -9.06 5.99
CA GLU A 93 10.16 -8.52 7.11
C GLU A 93 9.15 -7.45 6.66
N ILE A 94 9.54 -6.56 5.75
CA ILE A 94 8.62 -5.57 5.18
C ILE A 94 7.54 -6.25 4.33
N GLU A 95 7.90 -7.26 3.56
CA GLU A 95 6.95 -8.06 2.78
C GLU A 95 5.93 -8.76 3.69
N GLU A 96 6.36 -9.36 4.79
CA GLU A 96 5.47 -9.97 5.80
C GLU A 96 4.52 -8.95 6.46
N MET A 97 5.02 -7.74 6.76
CA MET A 97 4.18 -6.69 7.31
C MET A 97 3.06 -6.33 6.34
N GLU A 98 3.36 -6.16 5.06
CA GLU A 98 2.36 -5.86 4.03
C GLU A 98 1.38 -7.03 3.83
N GLU A 99 1.88 -8.27 3.78
CA GLU A 99 1.05 -9.47 3.74
C GLU A 99 0.06 -9.53 4.92
N ASN A 100 0.51 -9.24 6.14
CA ASN A 100 -0.31 -9.24 7.34
C ASN A 100 -1.43 -8.17 7.31
N LEU A 101 -1.20 -7.08 6.60
CA LEU A 101 -2.20 -6.02 6.45
C LEU A 101 -3.23 -6.31 5.36
N ILE A 102 -2.80 -6.86 4.24
CA ILE A 102 -3.61 -7.00 3.02
C ILE A 102 -4.31 -8.36 2.93
N LEU A 103 -3.58 -9.47 3.14
CA LEU A 103 -4.10 -10.80 2.90
C LEU A 103 -5.31 -11.20 3.78
N PRO A 104 -5.51 -10.71 5.01
CA PRO A 104 -6.71 -11.02 5.77
C PRO A 104 -8.02 -10.63 5.07
N ALA A 105 -8.01 -9.54 4.30
CA ALA A 105 -9.16 -9.12 3.50
C ALA A 105 -9.41 -10.09 2.33
N PHE A 106 -8.35 -10.48 1.61
CA PHE A 106 -8.43 -11.42 0.49
C PHE A 106 -8.79 -12.85 0.93
N ARG A 107 -8.31 -13.31 2.09
CA ARG A 107 -8.72 -14.61 2.66
C ARG A 107 -10.24 -14.70 2.87
N ARG A 108 -10.90 -13.58 3.22
CA ARG A 108 -12.37 -13.53 3.31
C ARG A 108 -13.06 -13.63 1.94
N LEU A 109 -12.33 -13.34 0.88
CA LEU A 109 -12.80 -13.42 -0.51
C LEU A 109 -12.37 -14.71 -1.21
N SER A 110 -11.83 -15.71 -0.50
CA SER A 110 -11.34 -16.97 -1.08
C SER A 110 -12.41 -17.81 -1.79
N PHE A 111 -13.69 -17.49 -1.60
CA PHE A 111 -14.82 -18.07 -2.36
C PHE A 111 -14.94 -17.49 -3.78
N VAL A 112 -14.27 -16.39 -4.07
CA VAL A 112 -14.21 -15.78 -5.40
C VAL A 112 -13.26 -16.60 -6.27
N ASP A 113 -13.75 -17.04 -7.43
CA ASP A 113 -12.95 -17.81 -8.38
C ASP A 113 -12.87 -17.05 -9.72
N CYS A 114 -11.80 -16.27 -9.88
CA CYS A 114 -11.58 -15.47 -11.09
C CYS A 114 -11.36 -16.30 -12.37
N ASN A 115 -11.22 -17.63 -12.28
CA ASN A 115 -11.27 -18.52 -13.45
C ASN A 115 -12.68 -18.62 -14.02
N LYS A 116 -13.72 -18.38 -13.24
CA LYS A 116 -15.12 -18.38 -13.71
C LYS A 116 -15.49 -17.05 -14.37
N PRO A 117 -16.21 -17.10 -15.52
CA PRO A 117 -16.54 -15.89 -16.29
C PRO A 117 -17.28 -14.81 -15.50
N PHE A 118 -18.16 -15.21 -14.58
CA PHE A 118 -18.90 -14.27 -13.72
C PHE A 118 -17.96 -13.45 -12.83
N TRP A 119 -17.07 -14.12 -12.08
CA TRP A 119 -16.13 -13.47 -11.17
C TRP A 119 -15.09 -12.64 -11.93
N ARG A 120 -14.63 -13.13 -13.07
CA ARG A 120 -13.72 -12.38 -13.95
C ARG A 120 -14.35 -11.07 -14.42
N ARG A 121 -15.63 -11.11 -14.82
CA ARG A 121 -16.35 -9.89 -15.22
C ARG A 121 -16.56 -8.92 -14.05
N LEU A 122 -16.79 -9.44 -12.85
CA LEU A 122 -16.88 -8.60 -11.64
C LEU A 122 -15.53 -7.95 -11.30
N MET A 123 -14.44 -8.71 -11.40
CA MET A 123 -13.09 -8.18 -11.21
C MET A 123 -12.77 -7.09 -12.25
N TYR A 124 -13.11 -7.30 -13.51
CA TYR A 124 -12.96 -6.26 -14.53
C TYR A 124 -13.71 -4.97 -14.15
N ARG A 125 -14.92 -5.09 -13.65
CA ARG A 125 -15.68 -3.91 -13.17
C ARG A 125 -15.00 -3.24 -11.98
N ALA A 126 -14.38 -3.99 -11.09
CA ALA A 126 -13.62 -3.43 -9.98
C ALA A 126 -12.42 -2.61 -10.49
N PHE A 127 -11.67 -3.12 -11.47
CA PHE A 127 -10.56 -2.37 -12.09
C PHE A 127 -11.04 -1.11 -12.84
N THR A 128 -12.15 -1.19 -13.57
CA THR A 128 -12.70 0.01 -14.24
C THR A 128 -13.21 1.05 -13.25
N SER A 129 -13.77 0.61 -12.11
CA SER A 129 -14.16 1.51 -11.02
C SER A 129 -12.94 2.14 -10.34
N ALA A 130 -11.86 1.37 -10.13
CA ALA A 130 -10.60 1.88 -9.61
C ALA A 130 -10.01 2.95 -10.54
N LYS A 131 -9.97 2.67 -11.86
CA LYS A 131 -9.55 3.66 -12.86
C LYS A 131 -10.36 4.95 -12.77
N ALA A 132 -11.68 4.86 -12.70
CA ALA A 132 -12.54 6.05 -12.59
C ALA A 132 -12.24 6.84 -11.28
N GLY A 133 -11.84 6.15 -10.22
CA GLY A 133 -11.35 6.78 -9.00
C GLY A 133 -10.03 7.52 -9.23
N CYS A 134 -9.06 6.87 -9.87
CA CYS A 134 -7.77 7.50 -10.22
C CYS A 134 -7.98 8.75 -11.10
N ASP A 135 -8.80 8.65 -12.13
CA ASP A 135 -9.13 9.77 -13.02
C ASP A 135 -9.75 10.96 -12.26
N LYS A 136 -10.57 10.68 -11.25
CA LYS A 136 -11.23 11.70 -10.44
C LYS A 136 -10.29 12.42 -9.48
N TRP A 137 -9.36 11.67 -8.86
CA TRP A 137 -8.51 12.18 -7.80
C TRP A 137 -7.11 12.57 -8.28
N HIS A 138 -6.75 12.20 -9.52
CA HIS A 138 -5.46 12.52 -10.15
C HIS A 138 -4.24 12.09 -9.29
N ASP A 139 -4.38 10.95 -8.61
CA ASP A 139 -3.31 10.38 -7.78
C ASP A 139 -2.50 9.32 -8.53
N TYR A 140 -3.15 8.25 -8.95
CA TYR A 140 -2.56 7.25 -9.85
C TYR A 140 -3.01 7.52 -11.30
N GLU A 141 -2.15 7.21 -12.24
CA GLU A 141 -2.57 7.08 -13.63
C GLU A 141 -2.73 5.61 -13.98
N MET A 142 -3.92 5.23 -14.41
CA MET A 142 -4.28 3.85 -14.68
C MET A 142 -4.99 3.70 -16.02
N ALA A 143 -4.53 2.75 -16.82
CA ALA A 143 -5.22 2.26 -18.01
C ALA A 143 -5.81 0.88 -17.75
N VAL A 144 -7.00 0.62 -18.29
CA VAL A 144 -7.64 -0.71 -18.25
C VAL A 144 -8.11 -1.01 -19.68
N ALA A 145 -7.62 -2.10 -20.25
CA ALA A 145 -8.02 -2.51 -21.59
C ALA A 145 -9.48 -2.98 -21.63
N THR A 146 -10.10 -2.93 -22.80
CA THR A 146 -11.48 -3.40 -23.02
C THR A 146 -11.58 -4.90 -22.67
N TYR A 147 -12.64 -5.27 -21.94
CA TYR A 147 -12.87 -6.66 -21.59
C TYR A 147 -13.15 -7.53 -22.82
N GLU A 148 -12.39 -8.60 -22.95
CA GLU A 148 -12.60 -9.62 -23.97
C GLU A 148 -12.84 -10.98 -23.30
N LYS A 149 -13.94 -11.66 -23.71
CA LYS A 149 -14.27 -12.99 -23.17
C LYS A 149 -13.17 -14.00 -23.51
N GLY A 150 -12.67 -14.68 -22.48
CA GLY A 150 -11.63 -15.71 -22.64
C GLY A 150 -10.19 -15.16 -22.61
N LYS A 151 -10.01 -13.85 -22.65
CA LYS A 151 -8.69 -13.25 -22.51
C LYS A 151 -8.42 -12.80 -21.06
N PRO A 152 -7.14 -12.65 -20.65
CA PRO A 152 -6.77 -12.01 -19.38
C PRO A 152 -7.32 -10.59 -19.28
N ILE A 153 -7.55 -10.14 -18.05
CA ILE A 153 -7.78 -8.71 -17.80
C ILE A 153 -6.41 -8.03 -17.86
N TYR A 154 -6.29 -7.00 -18.68
CA TYR A 154 -5.09 -6.18 -18.74
C TYR A 154 -5.36 -4.82 -18.11
N TYR A 155 -4.48 -4.41 -17.22
CA TYR A 155 -4.43 -3.07 -16.67
C TYR A 155 -2.96 -2.65 -16.45
N GLU A 156 -2.73 -1.37 -16.42
CA GLU A 156 -1.41 -0.77 -16.30
C GLU A 156 -1.49 0.48 -15.44
N PHE A 157 -0.53 0.65 -14.55
CA PHE A 157 -0.27 1.92 -13.87
C PHE A 157 0.89 2.61 -14.58
N THR A 158 0.63 3.80 -15.13
CA THR A 158 1.65 4.63 -15.81
C THR A 158 2.24 5.67 -14.86
N ALA A 159 1.54 5.99 -13.76
CA ALA A 159 2.06 6.78 -12.65
C ALA A 159 1.59 6.20 -11.32
N CYS A 160 2.49 6.13 -10.35
CA CYS A 160 2.24 5.66 -9.01
C CYS A 160 2.89 6.62 -7.99
N PRO A 161 2.11 7.34 -7.17
CA PRO A 161 2.66 8.27 -6.18
C PRO A 161 3.63 7.61 -5.19
N ALA A 162 3.40 6.34 -4.84
CA ALA A 162 4.29 5.59 -3.97
C ALA A 162 5.65 5.32 -4.63
N ALA A 163 5.66 4.99 -5.93
CA ALA A 163 6.89 4.80 -6.68
C ALA A 163 7.66 6.11 -6.84
N GLU A 164 7.00 7.21 -7.20
CA GLU A 164 7.62 8.53 -7.31
C GLU A 164 8.23 8.98 -5.96
N PHE A 165 7.49 8.74 -4.87
CA PHE A 165 7.96 9.02 -3.52
C PHE A 165 9.20 8.18 -3.17
N ALA A 166 9.16 6.89 -3.48
CA ALA A 166 10.29 5.99 -3.23
C ALA A 166 11.52 6.39 -4.05
N ILE A 167 11.37 6.76 -5.32
CA ILE A 167 12.46 7.27 -6.16
C ILE A 167 13.05 8.55 -5.53
N LYS A 168 12.20 9.51 -5.15
CA LYS A 168 12.63 10.77 -4.53
C LYS A 168 13.42 10.57 -3.25
N HIS A 169 13.05 9.57 -2.45
CA HIS A 169 13.67 9.29 -1.15
C HIS A 169 14.72 8.18 -1.15
N GLY A 170 15.08 7.63 -2.32
CA GLY A 170 16.05 6.54 -2.43
C GLY A 170 15.60 5.24 -1.77
N LEU A 171 14.30 4.93 -1.89
CA LEU A 171 13.64 3.76 -1.29
C LEU A 171 13.17 2.74 -2.34
N THR A 172 13.71 2.80 -3.55
CA THR A 172 13.34 1.89 -4.64
C THR A 172 13.71 0.43 -4.36
N ASP A 173 14.73 0.21 -3.53
CA ASP A 173 15.19 -1.11 -3.11
C ASP A 173 14.14 -1.88 -2.29
N ILE A 174 13.28 -1.18 -1.54
CA ILE A 174 12.26 -1.80 -0.70
C ILE A 174 10.88 -1.85 -1.36
N MET A 175 10.64 -1.11 -2.43
CA MET A 175 9.33 -1.07 -3.08
C MET A 175 8.81 -2.44 -3.54
N PRO A 176 9.63 -3.36 -4.07
CA PRO A 176 9.14 -4.70 -4.42
C PRO A 176 8.50 -5.44 -3.24
N ALA A 177 8.99 -5.25 -2.00
CA ALA A 177 8.40 -5.88 -0.82
C ALA A 177 6.95 -5.43 -0.60
N LEU A 178 6.63 -4.16 -0.86
CA LEU A 178 5.28 -3.62 -0.76
C LEU A 178 4.38 -4.04 -1.94
N CYS A 179 4.97 -4.20 -3.14
CA CYS A 179 4.21 -4.55 -4.34
C CYS A 179 3.96 -6.06 -4.48
N ASN A 180 4.78 -6.93 -3.88
CA ASN A 180 4.69 -8.37 -4.05
C ASN A 180 3.44 -9.00 -3.43
N VAL A 181 2.82 -8.35 -2.46
CA VAL A 181 1.55 -8.78 -1.86
C VAL A 181 0.43 -8.97 -2.91
N ASP A 182 0.52 -8.28 -4.04
CA ASP A 182 -0.43 -8.42 -5.14
C ASP A 182 -0.45 -9.85 -5.70
N TYR A 183 0.69 -10.54 -5.77
CA TYR A 183 0.75 -11.93 -6.22
C TYR A 183 -0.03 -12.84 -5.28
N ALA A 184 0.27 -12.78 -3.98
CA ALA A 184 -0.40 -13.59 -2.97
C ALA A 184 -1.89 -13.25 -2.86
N SER A 185 -2.26 -11.97 -2.97
CA SER A 185 -3.67 -11.56 -2.93
C SER A 185 -4.47 -12.09 -4.12
N MET A 186 -3.89 -12.08 -5.33
CA MET A 186 -4.54 -12.63 -6.52
C MET A 186 -4.69 -14.15 -6.45
N GLU A 187 -3.71 -14.88 -5.92
CA GLU A 187 -3.81 -16.32 -5.72
C GLU A 187 -4.96 -16.71 -4.80
N LEU A 188 -5.23 -15.93 -3.75
CA LEU A 188 -6.34 -16.17 -2.83
C LEU A 188 -7.73 -16.09 -3.48
N ILE A 189 -7.85 -15.40 -4.62
CA ILE A 189 -9.08 -15.32 -5.41
C ILE A 189 -8.98 -16.13 -6.72
N HIS A 190 -8.10 -17.12 -6.73
CA HIS A 190 -7.87 -18.03 -7.86
C HIS A 190 -7.51 -17.30 -9.17
N ALA A 191 -6.83 -16.17 -9.08
CA ALA A 191 -6.28 -15.43 -10.20
C ALA A 191 -4.75 -15.61 -10.25
N ARG A 192 -4.16 -15.45 -11.41
CA ARG A 192 -2.71 -15.37 -11.59
C ARG A 192 -2.36 -13.97 -12.05
N LEU A 193 -1.59 -13.25 -11.24
CA LEU A 193 -0.99 -12.00 -11.66
C LEU A 193 0.23 -12.28 -12.55
N VAL A 194 0.29 -11.61 -13.69
CA VAL A 194 1.48 -11.56 -14.54
C VAL A 194 1.88 -10.10 -14.64
N ARG A 195 3.00 -9.75 -14.04
CA ARG A 195 3.54 -8.38 -14.01
C ARG A 195 4.96 -8.41 -14.55
N THR A 196 5.25 -7.55 -15.50
CA THR A 196 6.58 -7.46 -16.15
C THR A 196 7.45 -6.39 -15.51
N THR A 197 6.84 -5.27 -15.07
CA THR A 197 7.53 -4.13 -14.47
C THR A 197 6.68 -3.51 -13.37
N THR A 198 7.27 -2.59 -12.61
CA THR A 198 6.57 -1.69 -11.68
C THR A 198 6.97 -0.25 -11.97
N CYS A 199 6.17 0.73 -11.56
CA CYS A 199 6.51 2.14 -11.71
C CYS A 199 7.79 2.55 -10.95
N ALA A 200 8.29 1.71 -10.04
CA ALA A 200 9.51 2.00 -9.27
C ALA A 200 10.79 1.54 -9.97
N ASN A 201 10.72 0.62 -10.92
CA ASN A 201 11.89 0.04 -11.59
C ASN A 201 11.78 -0.02 -13.13
N GLY A 202 10.94 0.80 -13.71
CA GLY A 202 10.84 1.07 -15.15
C GLY A 202 9.83 0.26 -15.89
#